data_b76e656b1dc1dfa6de01046611c4989e
#
_entry.id   b76e656b1dc1dfa6de01046611c4989e
#
_cell.length_a   1.000
_cell.length_b   1.000
_cell.length_c   1.000
_cell.angle_alpha   90.00
_cell.angle_beta   90.00
_cell.angle_gamma   90.00
#
_symmetry.space_group_name_H-M   'P 1'
#
loop_
_entity.id
_entity.type
_entity.pdbx_description
1 polymer ?
#
loop_
_entity_poly.entity_id
_entity_poly.type
_entity_poly.pdbx_seq_one_letter_code
_entity_poly.pdbx_strand_id
1 'polypeptide(L)' 'LMANTTFNGPVRSEGGFKEITKNATTGAVTENISITHDGTNSVVIIKDLPTSDPTVAGQLWSNSGVVTVSAG' A
#
# COMPACT_ATOMS: atom_id res chain seq x y z
N LEU A 1 -16.09 11.24 10.45
CA LEU A 1 -14.99 11.61 11.30
C LEU A 1 -14.01 10.47 11.46
N MET A 2 -12.76 10.77 11.23
CA MET A 2 -11.72 9.75 11.23
C MET A 2 -10.89 9.85 12.50
N ALA A 3 -10.72 8.74 13.16
CA ALA A 3 -9.84 8.62 14.32
C ALA A 3 -8.74 7.61 14.00
N ASN A 4 -7.54 7.91 14.44
CA ASN A 4 -6.44 6.97 14.31
C ASN A 4 -6.48 5.98 15.48
N THR A 5 -6.22 4.74 15.16
CA THR A 5 -6.07 3.70 16.17
C THR A 5 -4.59 3.43 16.37
N THR A 6 -4.17 3.43 17.61
CA THR A 6 -2.76 3.19 17.95
C THR A 6 -2.65 1.88 18.72
N PHE A 7 -1.71 1.05 18.32
CA PHE A 7 -1.41 -0.21 18.97
C PHE A 7 -0.07 -0.12 19.68
N ASN A 8 0.01 -0.67 20.87
CA ASN A 8 1.22 -0.62 21.69
C ASN A 8 2.14 -1.81 21.45
N GLY A 9 1.84 -2.62 20.46
CA GLY A 9 2.66 -3.76 20.06
C GLY A 9 2.39 -4.08 18.61
N PRO A 10 3.01 -5.13 18.08
CA PRO A 10 2.79 -5.49 16.67
C PRO A 10 1.34 -5.88 16.42
N VAL A 11 0.83 -5.49 15.25
CA VAL A 11 -0.46 -5.94 14.77
C VAL A 11 -0.23 -7.18 13.91
N ARG A 12 -0.81 -8.30 14.33
CA ARG A 12 -0.68 -9.57 13.64
C ARG A 12 -1.94 -9.81 12.82
N SER A 13 -1.76 -10.10 11.54
CA SER A 13 -2.88 -10.45 10.67
C SER A 13 -2.52 -11.72 9.91
N GLU A 14 -3.26 -12.78 10.15
CA GLU A 14 -3.02 -14.06 9.48
C GLU A 14 -3.40 -13.98 8.00
N GLY A 15 -4.43 -13.20 7.66
CA GLY A 15 -4.89 -13.05 6.30
C GLY A 15 -4.23 -11.93 5.51
N GLY A 16 -3.34 -11.15 6.15
CA GLY A 16 -2.66 -10.03 5.51
C GLY A 16 -3.37 -8.70 5.69
N PHE A 17 -2.93 -7.72 4.93
CA PHE A 17 -3.47 -6.37 4.99
C PHE A 17 -3.78 -5.88 3.59
N LYS A 18 -4.87 -5.14 3.44
CA LYS A 18 -5.25 -4.52 2.16
C LYS A 18 -5.71 -3.10 2.41
N GLU A 19 -5.10 -2.15 1.70
CA GLU A 19 -5.57 -0.78 1.68
C GLU A 19 -6.49 -0.64 0.47
N ILE A 20 -7.70 -0.16 0.68
CA ILE A 20 -8.74 -0.17 -0.34
C ILE A 20 -9.33 1.20 -0.56
N THR A 21 -9.90 1.39 -1.75
CA THR A 21 -10.77 2.50 -2.07
C THR A 21 -12.14 1.91 -2.39
N LYS A 22 -13.19 2.47 -1.79
CA LYS A 22 -14.55 2.02 -2.03
C LYS A 22 -15.32 3.11 -2.77
N ASN A 23 -15.95 2.72 -3.88
CA ASN A 23 -16.81 3.63 -4.63
C ASN A 23 -18.10 3.85 -3.83
N ALA A 24 -18.36 5.10 -3.46
CA ALA A 24 -19.51 5.44 -2.62
C ALA A 24 -20.84 5.21 -3.35
N THR A 25 -20.85 5.22 -4.67
CA THR A 25 -22.06 5.06 -5.48
C THR A 25 -22.38 3.59 -5.75
N THR A 26 -21.38 2.82 -6.19
CA THR A 26 -21.59 1.43 -6.60
C THR A 26 -21.21 0.42 -5.53
N GLY A 27 -20.44 0.83 -4.53
CA GLY A 27 -19.90 -0.06 -3.52
C GLY A 27 -18.72 -0.90 -3.98
N ALA A 28 -18.25 -0.70 -5.21
CA ALA A 28 -17.12 -1.44 -5.72
C ALA A 28 -15.84 -1.14 -4.92
N VAL A 29 -15.07 -2.17 -4.64
CA VAL A 29 -13.83 -2.06 -3.85
C VAL A 29 -12.64 -2.25 -4.76
N THR A 30 -11.68 -1.34 -4.68
CA THR A 30 -10.39 -1.44 -5.37
C THR A 30 -9.30 -1.64 -4.32
N GLU A 31 -8.49 -2.67 -4.49
CA GLU A 31 -7.33 -2.91 -3.61
C GLU A 31 -6.14 -2.16 -4.18
N ASN A 32 -5.61 -1.20 -3.43
CA ASN A 32 -4.49 -0.37 -3.88
C ASN A 32 -3.16 -0.96 -3.44
N ILE A 33 -3.08 -1.40 -2.19
CA ILE A 33 -1.89 -2.00 -1.61
C ILE A 33 -2.31 -3.29 -0.91
N SER A 34 -1.57 -4.36 -1.12
CA SER A 34 -1.81 -5.60 -0.38
C SER A 34 -0.50 -6.19 0.11
N ILE A 35 -0.55 -6.77 1.30
CA ILE A 35 0.56 -7.47 1.93
C ILE A 35 0.02 -8.83 2.36
N THR A 36 0.42 -9.87 1.64
CA THR A 36 -0.13 -11.22 1.85
C THR A 36 0.98 -12.25 1.74
N HIS A 37 0.61 -13.52 1.87
CA HIS A 37 1.52 -14.64 1.67
C HIS A 37 0.77 -15.71 0.89
N ASP A 38 1.39 -16.23 -0.16
CA ASP A 38 0.72 -17.20 -1.04
C ASP A 38 0.97 -18.66 -0.64
N GLY A 39 1.58 -18.89 0.51
CA GLY A 39 1.95 -20.22 0.99
C GLY A 39 3.42 -20.54 0.77
N THR A 40 4.07 -19.82 -0.13
CA THR A 40 5.50 -20.00 -0.46
C THR A 40 6.24 -18.68 -0.35
N ASN A 41 5.67 -17.59 -0.89
CA ASN A 41 6.34 -16.30 -0.95
C ASN A 41 5.53 -15.23 -0.24
N SER A 42 6.23 -14.24 0.30
CA SER A 42 5.60 -13.01 0.76
C SER A 42 5.30 -12.12 -0.45
N VAL A 43 4.11 -11.59 -0.51
CA VAL A 43 3.62 -10.82 -1.66
C VAL A 43 3.28 -9.42 -1.21
N VAL A 44 3.91 -8.41 -1.82
CA VAL A 44 3.58 -7.01 -1.59
C VAL A 44 3.23 -6.40 -2.94
N ILE A 45 2.00 -5.93 -3.08
CA ILE A 45 1.52 -5.32 -4.32
C ILE A 45 1.16 -3.88 -4.05
N ILE A 46 1.71 -2.97 -4.84
CA ILE A 46 1.37 -1.55 -4.82
C ILE A 46 1.00 -1.19 -6.25
N LYS A 47 -0.31 -0.98 -6.50
CA LYS A 47 -0.80 -0.85 -7.88
C LYS A 47 -0.45 0.49 -8.53
N ASP A 48 -0.51 1.56 -7.76
CA ASP A 48 -0.44 2.90 -8.31
C ASP A 48 0.83 3.63 -7.90
N LEU A 49 1.98 2.94 -7.95
CA LEU A 49 3.26 3.61 -7.73
C LEU A 49 3.43 4.70 -8.78
N PRO A 50 3.84 5.92 -8.38
CA PRO A 50 4.17 6.95 -9.34
C PRO A 50 5.29 6.46 -10.28
N THR A 51 5.24 6.90 -11.53
CA THR A 51 6.26 6.52 -12.52
C THR A 51 7.26 7.64 -12.76
N SER A 52 7.12 8.75 -12.06
CA SER A 52 8.08 9.84 -12.05
C SER A 52 8.31 10.27 -10.61
N ASP A 53 9.42 10.95 -10.35
CA ASP A 53 9.77 11.38 -9.01
C ASP A 53 8.67 12.28 -8.43
N PRO A 54 8.00 11.84 -7.33
CA PRO A 54 6.92 12.64 -6.74
C PRO A 54 7.40 13.87 -5.98
N THR A 55 8.70 14.05 -5.82
CA THR A 55 9.32 15.17 -5.10
C THR A 55 8.85 15.27 -3.65
N VAL A 56 8.54 14.13 -3.04
CA VAL A 56 8.20 14.02 -1.62
C VAL A 56 9.24 13.13 -0.96
N ALA A 57 10.02 13.69 -0.06
CA ALA A 57 11.11 12.94 0.58
C ALA A 57 10.61 11.66 1.24
N GLY A 58 11.21 10.54 0.88
CA GLY A 58 10.85 9.24 1.43
C GLY A 58 9.75 8.50 0.71
N GLN A 59 9.09 9.12 -0.28
CA GLN A 59 8.03 8.44 -1.02
C GLN A 59 8.63 7.48 -2.05
N LEU A 60 8.05 6.30 -2.15
CA LEU A 60 8.46 5.29 -3.12
C LEU A 60 7.85 5.58 -4.49
N TRP A 61 8.60 5.29 -5.55
CA TRP A 61 8.10 5.41 -6.92
C TRP A 61 8.80 4.39 -7.81
N SER A 62 8.22 4.16 -8.99
CA SER A 62 8.76 3.20 -9.94
C SER A 62 9.62 3.93 -10.98
N ASN A 63 10.92 3.74 -10.89
CA ASN A 63 11.86 4.30 -11.86
C ASN A 63 12.17 3.22 -12.90
N SER A 64 11.36 3.20 -13.96
CA SER A 64 11.49 2.19 -15.02
C SER A 64 11.49 0.76 -14.49
N GLY A 65 10.60 0.50 -13.52
CA GLY A 65 10.45 -0.81 -12.92
C GLY A 65 11.32 -1.03 -11.68
N VAL A 66 12.13 -0.05 -11.30
CA VAL A 66 12.97 -0.14 -10.10
C VAL A 66 12.34 0.70 -8.99
N VAL A 67 12.10 0.07 -7.82
CA VAL A 67 11.59 0.81 -6.68
C VAL A 67 12.66 1.78 -6.19
N THR A 68 12.31 3.05 -6.17
CA THR A 68 13.23 4.15 -5.85
C THR A 68 12.62 4.98 -4.73
N VAL A 69 13.46 5.56 -3.91
CA VAL A 69 13.02 6.45 -2.83
C VAL A 69 13.27 7.89 -3.27
N SER A 70 12.21 8.70 -3.24
CA SER A 70 12.34 10.11 -3.60
C SER A 70 13.16 10.85 -2.55
N ALA A 71 14.06 11.72 -2.99
CA ALA A 71 14.82 12.59 -2.09
C ALA A 71 14.10 13.91 -1.80
N GLY A 72 12.99 14.14 -2.46
CA GLY A 72 12.23 15.38 -2.28
C GLY A 72 12.32 16.35 -3.43
#